data_4f2ed84b6a636aba9628ec0f2950eef1
#
_entry.id   4f2ed84b6a636aba9628ec0f2950eef1
#
_cell.length_a   1.000
_cell.length_b   1.000
_cell.length_c   1.000
_cell.angle_alpha   90.00
_cell.angle_beta   90.00
_cell.angle_gamma   90.00
#
_symmetry.space_group_name_H-M   'P 1'
#
loop_
_entity.id
_entity.type
_entity.pdbx_description
1 polymer ?
#
loop_
_entity_poly.entity_id
_entity_poly.type
_entity_poly.pdbx_seq_one_letter_code
_entity_poly.pdbx_strand_id
1 'polypeptide(L)'
;PHQPTGFLLQSVFTALGITLANVSLYVFQQFIGGTTESGIPYWVFGSFYVGAVCSIGSILISVFSTREHRPSDEELAAMRAQPRGLVPAVKDIISAIKDMPKPLWQLALVYLFQWYAMFIYWQYVTHSIAKSVWGATPDNKAVYEQAVGWTGLVNGWYNIVTFISAFGLMWLARRYSAKQVHAFALSLAAAALLIFPHIGNKYLLFVPMIGFGIAWASIMGVPFLIAVAEIPKARYGVYMGIINMMIVVPMLIETLTFGWIYRTFLGT
;
A
#
# COMPACT_ATOMS: atom_id res chain seq x y z
N PRO A 1 -4.40 18.69 -21.23
CA PRO A 1 -3.16 18.13 -21.76
C PRO A 1 -2.16 17.72 -20.67
N HIS A 2 -2.24 18.27 -19.43
CA HIS A 2 -1.26 18.05 -18.36
C HIS A 2 -1.64 16.99 -17.32
N GLN A 3 -2.82 16.38 -17.36
CA GLN A 3 -3.27 15.37 -16.40
C GLN A 3 -2.35 14.14 -16.30
N PRO A 4 -1.86 13.55 -17.40
CA PRO A 4 -0.96 12.39 -17.30
C PRO A 4 0.36 12.71 -16.59
N THR A 5 0.90 13.92 -16.77
CA THR A 5 2.13 14.38 -16.13
C THR A 5 1.94 14.57 -14.61
N GLY A 6 0.77 15.06 -14.19
CA GLY A 6 0.44 15.22 -12.78
C GLY A 6 0.40 13.88 -12.03
N PHE A 7 -0.24 12.87 -12.59
CA PHE A 7 -0.29 11.52 -12.00
C PHE A 7 1.09 10.85 -11.94
N LEU A 8 1.93 11.05 -12.96
CA LEU A 8 3.31 10.54 -12.95
C LEU A 8 4.13 11.20 -11.84
N LEU A 9 4.07 12.53 -11.71
CA LEU A 9 4.76 13.26 -10.64
C LEU A 9 4.27 12.81 -9.25
N GLN A 10 2.97 12.67 -9.05
CA GLN A 10 2.41 12.15 -7.80
C GLN A 10 2.98 10.78 -7.47
N SER A 11 3.02 9.86 -8.44
CA SER A 11 3.56 8.51 -8.23
C SER A 11 5.05 8.53 -7.88
N VAL A 12 5.83 9.41 -8.52
CA VAL A 12 7.26 9.61 -8.23
C VAL A 12 7.46 10.07 -6.79
N PHE A 13 6.75 11.14 -6.38
CA PHE A 13 6.88 11.67 -5.01
C PHE A 13 6.38 10.68 -3.96
N THR A 14 5.31 9.94 -4.24
CA THR A 14 4.81 8.89 -3.35
C THR A 14 5.84 7.78 -3.16
N ALA A 15 6.40 7.24 -4.25
CA ALA A 15 7.42 6.19 -4.18
C ALA A 15 8.68 6.67 -3.46
N LEU A 16 9.13 7.90 -3.74
CA LEU A 16 10.28 8.51 -3.06
C LEU A 16 10.00 8.68 -1.55
N GLY A 17 8.85 9.21 -1.19
CA GLY A 17 8.44 9.39 0.21
C GLY A 17 8.38 8.08 0.98
N ILE A 18 7.78 7.04 0.40
CA ILE A 18 7.72 5.70 1.00
C ILE A 18 9.13 5.10 1.16
N THR A 19 9.99 5.25 0.14
CA THR A 19 11.37 4.78 0.20
C THR A 19 12.14 5.48 1.31
N LEU A 20 12.09 6.80 1.38
CA LEU A 20 12.76 7.59 2.42
C LEU A 20 12.26 7.23 3.82
N ALA A 21 10.93 7.09 3.99
CA ALA A 21 10.35 6.69 5.27
C ALA A 21 10.84 5.31 5.73
N ASN A 22 10.89 4.32 4.84
CA ASN A 22 11.37 2.98 5.18
C ASN A 22 12.87 2.95 5.48
N VAL A 23 13.69 3.60 4.66
CA VAL A 23 15.15 3.66 4.84
C VAL A 23 15.51 4.46 6.09
N SER A 24 14.74 5.48 6.44
CA SER A 24 15.00 6.31 7.63
C SER A 24 15.02 5.51 8.93
N LEU A 25 14.24 4.42 9.03
CA LEU A 25 14.26 3.55 10.21
C LEU A 25 15.67 2.97 10.46
N TYR A 26 16.29 2.45 9.40
CA TYR A 26 17.66 1.94 9.50
C TYR A 26 18.65 3.05 9.82
N VAL A 27 18.54 4.19 9.15
CA VAL A 27 19.43 5.34 9.35
C VAL A 27 19.34 5.84 10.78
N PHE A 28 18.13 6.07 11.31
CA PHE A 28 17.96 6.57 12.68
C PHE A 28 18.50 5.61 13.74
N GLN A 29 18.41 4.31 13.52
CA GLN A 29 19.03 3.32 14.40
C GLN A 29 20.55 3.48 14.52
N GLN A 30 21.24 3.95 13.47
CA GLN A 30 22.68 4.13 13.49
C GLN A 30 23.12 5.39 14.26
N PHE A 31 22.25 6.41 14.33
CA PHE A 31 22.60 7.72 14.88
C PHE A 31 21.94 8.03 16.23
N ILE A 32 20.79 7.42 16.51
CA ILE A 32 20.01 7.69 17.73
C ILE A 32 20.01 6.45 18.60
N GLY A 33 20.88 6.44 19.59
CA GLY A 33 20.95 5.37 20.60
C GLY A 33 20.10 5.65 21.83
N GLY A 34 19.99 4.64 22.70
CA GLY A 34 19.29 4.73 23.97
C GLY A 34 17.80 4.39 23.89
N THR A 35 17.22 4.14 25.06
CA THR A 35 15.82 3.76 25.26
C THR A 35 15.20 4.57 26.37
N THR A 36 13.87 4.73 26.32
CA THR A 36 13.09 5.29 27.44
C THR A 36 13.06 4.33 28.63
N GLU A 37 12.58 4.79 29.79
CA GLU A 37 12.33 3.94 30.97
C GLU A 37 11.38 2.76 30.67
N SER A 38 10.44 2.95 29.72
CA SER A 38 9.53 1.90 29.22
C SER A 38 10.16 0.94 28.19
N GLY A 39 11.44 1.14 27.86
CA GLY A 39 12.17 0.30 26.91
C GLY A 39 11.90 0.59 25.44
N ILE A 40 11.30 1.74 25.09
CA ILE A 40 11.08 2.15 23.70
C ILE A 40 12.34 2.89 23.20
N PRO A 41 12.94 2.47 22.07
CA PRO A 41 14.11 3.14 21.53
C PRO A 41 13.84 4.59 21.11
N TYR A 42 14.78 5.50 21.39
CA TYR A 42 14.63 6.91 21.01
C TYR A 42 14.57 7.15 19.49
N TRP A 43 15.18 6.30 18.69
CA TRP A 43 15.10 6.41 17.23
C TRP A 43 13.66 6.26 16.70
N VAL A 44 12.80 5.53 17.41
CA VAL A 44 11.37 5.42 17.08
C VAL A 44 10.70 6.78 17.19
N PHE A 45 10.93 7.51 18.28
CA PHE A 45 10.40 8.87 18.44
C PHE A 45 10.95 9.81 17.38
N GLY A 46 12.24 9.74 17.06
CA GLY A 46 12.85 10.52 15.98
C GLY A 46 12.16 10.30 14.64
N SER A 47 11.86 9.04 14.29
CA SER A 47 11.14 8.69 13.07
C SER A 47 9.74 9.28 13.03
N PHE A 48 8.99 9.19 14.14
CA PHE A 48 7.64 9.75 14.24
C PHE A 48 7.64 11.29 14.19
N TYR A 49 8.57 11.95 14.87
CA TYR A 49 8.65 13.43 14.87
C TYR A 49 9.00 13.96 13.47
N VAL A 50 9.96 13.37 12.78
CA VAL A 50 10.29 13.73 11.40
C VAL A 50 9.09 13.50 10.48
N GLY A 51 8.43 12.35 10.60
CA GLY A 51 7.23 12.03 9.84
C GLY A 51 6.10 13.06 10.10
N ALA A 52 5.87 13.43 11.37
CA ALA A 52 4.86 14.42 11.74
C ALA A 52 5.18 15.81 11.16
N VAL A 53 6.42 16.26 11.28
CA VAL A 53 6.86 17.56 10.71
C VAL A 53 6.71 17.58 9.20
N CYS A 54 7.11 16.53 8.50
CA CYS A 54 6.97 16.41 7.05
C CYS A 54 5.48 16.39 6.64
N SER A 55 4.65 15.62 7.34
CA SER A 55 3.22 15.50 7.04
C SER A 55 2.47 16.81 7.27
N ILE A 56 2.62 17.41 8.46
CA ILE A 56 1.97 18.66 8.80
C ILE A 56 2.49 19.79 7.90
N GLY A 57 3.80 19.89 7.71
CA GLY A 57 4.42 20.90 6.86
C GLY A 57 3.93 20.84 5.42
N SER A 58 3.87 19.64 4.83
CA SER A 58 3.37 19.47 3.46
C SER A 58 1.90 19.85 3.31
N ILE A 59 1.05 19.50 4.29
CA ILE A 59 -0.36 19.90 4.29
C ILE A 59 -0.50 21.43 4.40
N LEU A 60 0.24 22.07 5.31
CA LEU A 60 0.21 23.52 5.46
C LEU A 60 0.67 24.24 4.18
N ILE A 61 1.76 23.76 3.55
CA ILE A 61 2.21 24.30 2.26
C ILE A 61 1.10 24.18 1.22
N SER A 62 0.44 23.01 1.11
CA SER A 62 -0.66 22.80 0.17
C SER A 62 -1.82 23.74 0.44
N VAL A 63 -2.26 23.87 1.69
CA VAL A 63 -3.38 24.73 2.08
C VAL A 63 -3.11 26.21 1.77
N PHE A 64 -1.91 26.69 2.07
CA PHE A 64 -1.57 28.10 1.86
C PHE A 64 -1.17 28.43 0.41
N SER A 65 -0.71 27.44 -0.37
CA SER A 65 -0.25 27.66 -1.75
C SER A 65 -1.32 27.39 -2.80
N THR A 66 -2.33 26.54 -2.48
CA THR A 66 -3.36 26.13 -3.45
C THR A 66 -4.60 26.98 -3.29
N ARG A 67 -5.04 27.62 -4.39
CA ARG A 67 -6.33 28.31 -4.43
C ARG A 67 -7.44 27.31 -4.74
N GLU A 68 -8.47 27.28 -3.93
CA GLU A 68 -9.68 26.50 -4.22
C GLU A 68 -10.46 27.14 -5.37
N HIS A 69 -10.81 26.32 -6.36
CA HIS A 69 -11.78 26.71 -7.38
C HIS A 69 -13.19 26.56 -6.82
N ARG A 70 -13.89 27.68 -6.69
CA ARG A 70 -15.31 27.63 -6.32
C ARG A 70 -16.12 26.99 -7.45
N PRO A 71 -17.02 26.03 -7.13
CA PRO A 71 -17.97 25.52 -8.11
C PRO A 71 -18.80 26.68 -8.70
N SER A 72 -19.23 26.53 -9.94
CA SER A 72 -20.19 27.46 -10.54
C SER A 72 -21.51 27.44 -9.76
N ASP A 73 -22.30 28.52 -9.88
CA ASP A 73 -23.61 28.58 -9.20
C ASP A 73 -24.55 27.48 -9.64
N GLU A 74 -24.45 27.01 -10.90
CA GLU A 74 -25.19 25.89 -11.45
C GLU A 74 -24.74 24.56 -10.82
N GLU A 75 -23.43 24.30 -10.72
CA GLU A 75 -22.87 23.15 -10.04
C GLU A 75 -23.24 23.11 -8.56
N LEU A 76 -23.21 24.29 -7.90
CA LEU A 76 -23.58 24.42 -6.50
C LEU A 76 -25.08 24.13 -6.28
N ALA A 77 -25.95 24.60 -7.18
CA ALA A 77 -27.37 24.29 -7.17
C ALA A 77 -27.64 22.81 -7.38
N ALA A 78 -26.96 22.19 -8.34
CA ALA A 78 -27.04 20.75 -8.58
C ALA A 78 -26.58 19.92 -7.38
N MET A 79 -25.47 20.29 -6.74
CA MET A 79 -24.98 19.66 -5.51
C MET A 79 -25.96 19.82 -4.33
N ARG A 80 -26.64 20.97 -4.22
CA ARG A 80 -27.64 21.21 -3.16
C ARG A 80 -28.93 20.46 -3.39
N ALA A 81 -29.29 20.15 -4.64
CA ALA A 81 -30.48 19.39 -5.02
C ALA A 81 -30.33 17.87 -4.77
N GLN A 82 -29.11 17.37 -4.59
CA GLN A 82 -28.90 15.96 -4.32
C GLN A 82 -29.44 15.56 -2.93
N PRO A 83 -30.04 14.38 -2.80
CA PRO A 83 -30.50 13.84 -1.51
C PRO A 83 -29.34 13.79 -0.51
N ARG A 84 -29.51 14.39 0.66
CA ARG A 84 -28.49 14.44 1.71
C ARG A 84 -28.81 13.46 2.82
N GLY A 85 -27.77 12.92 3.45
CA GLY A 85 -27.87 12.05 4.61
C GLY A 85 -27.32 10.65 4.35
N LEU A 86 -27.18 9.88 5.43
CA LEU A 86 -26.59 8.53 5.39
C LEU A 86 -27.46 7.55 4.61
N VAL A 87 -28.78 7.61 4.77
CA VAL A 87 -29.70 6.64 4.15
C VAL A 87 -29.67 6.69 2.62
N PRO A 88 -29.78 7.88 1.98
CA PRO A 88 -29.61 7.99 0.53
C PRO A 88 -28.23 7.55 0.06
N ALA A 89 -27.14 7.89 0.78
CA ALA A 89 -25.80 7.50 0.43
C ALA A 89 -25.61 5.97 0.46
N VAL A 90 -26.07 5.31 1.53
CA VAL A 90 -26.00 3.84 1.64
C VAL A 90 -26.85 3.19 0.57
N LYS A 91 -28.04 3.72 0.27
CA LYS A 91 -28.90 3.20 -0.79
C LYS A 91 -28.24 3.29 -2.17
N ASP A 92 -27.54 4.38 -2.45
CA ASP A 92 -26.81 4.56 -3.71
C ASP A 92 -25.62 3.60 -3.82
N ILE A 93 -24.87 3.40 -2.73
CA ILE A 93 -23.78 2.40 -2.67
C ILE A 93 -24.32 0.98 -2.93
N ILE A 94 -25.42 0.58 -2.26
CA ILE A 94 -26.02 -0.74 -2.45
C ILE A 94 -26.51 -0.92 -3.88
N SER A 95 -27.13 0.11 -4.46
CA SER A 95 -27.56 0.10 -5.86
C SER A 95 -26.34 -0.04 -6.79
N ALA A 96 -25.28 0.73 -6.56
CA ALA A 96 -24.05 0.65 -7.37
C ALA A 96 -23.39 -0.74 -7.29
N ILE A 97 -23.40 -1.38 -6.11
CA ILE A 97 -22.89 -2.75 -5.95
C ILE A 97 -23.75 -3.75 -6.74
N LYS A 98 -25.09 -3.62 -6.72
CA LYS A 98 -25.97 -4.50 -7.49
C LYS A 98 -25.79 -4.35 -9.00
N ASP A 99 -25.59 -3.10 -9.44
CA ASP A 99 -25.40 -2.75 -10.85
C ASP A 99 -23.95 -2.91 -11.31
N MET A 100 -23.05 -3.41 -10.45
CA MET A 100 -21.63 -3.45 -10.68
C MET A 100 -21.25 -4.38 -11.86
N PRO A 101 -20.48 -3.88 -12.85
CA PRO A 101 -20.04 -4.67 -13.99
C PRO A 101 -19.24 -5.91 -13.58
N LYS A 102 -19.40 -7.00 -14.34
CA LYS A 102 -18.70 -8.28 -14.10
C LYS A 102 -17.18 -8.15 -13.92
N PRO A 103 -16.45 -7.32 -14.71
CA PRO A 103 -15.01 -7.13 -14.51
C PRO A 103 -14.65 -6.56 -13.12
N LEU A 104 -15.50 -5.72 -12.53
CA LEU A 104 -15.26 -5.18 -11.18
C LEU A 104 -15.51 -6.23 -10.09
N TRP A 105 -16.46 -7.15 -10.27
CA TRP A 105 -16.62 -8.30 -9.38
C TRP A 105 -15.42 -9.24 -9.43
N GLN A 106 -14.86 -9.48 -10.63
CA GLN A 106 -13.63 -10.25 -10.78
C GLN A 106 -12.44 -9.54 -10.09
N LEU A 107 -12.36 -8.23 -10.21
CA LEU A 107 -11.35 -7.43 -9.52
C LEU A 107 -11.53 -7.48 -8.00
N ALA A 108 -12.77 -7.42 -7.49
CA ALA A 108 -13.05 -7.54 -6.07
C ALA A 108 -12.56 -8.87 -5.49
N LEU A 109 -12.73 -9.96 -6.23
CA LEU A 109 -12.23 -11.28 -5.84
C LEU A 109 -10.69 -11.33 -5.81
N VAL A 110 -10.03 -10.75 -6.83
CA VAL A 110 -8.56 -10.63 -6.85
C VAL A 110 -8.09 -9.79 -5.66
N TYR A 111 -8.74 -8.66 -5.41
CA TYR A 111 -8.41 -7.76 -4.31
C TYR A 111 -8.59 -8.40 -2.93
N LEU A 112 -9.59 -9.26 -2.78
CA LEU A 112 -9.81 -9.99 -1.52
C LEU A 112 -8.54 -10.77 -1.10
N PHE A 113 -7.98 -11.57 -2.00
CA PHE A 113 -6.77 -12.34 -1.72
C PHE A 113 -5.49 -11.49 -1.71
N GLN A 114 -5.39 -10.56 -2.65
CA GLN A 114 -4.23 -9.68 -2.79
C GLN A 114 -4.01 -8.82 -1.55
N TRP A 115 -5.03 -8.06 -1.12
CA TRP A 115 -4.90 -7.16 0.02
C TRP A 115 -4.85 -7.89 1.36
N TYR A 116 -5.49 -9.05 1.45
CA TYR A 116 -5.32 -9.94 2.59
C TYR A 116 -3.85 -10.38 2.73
N ALA A 117 -3.24 -10.88 1.66
CA ALA A 117 -1.85 -11.31 1.65
C ALA A 117 -0.86 -10.15 1.89
N MET A 118 -1.12 -8.98 1.29
CA MET A 118 -0.27 -7.79 1.47
C MET A 118 -0.27 -7.33 2.93
N PHE A 119 -1.42 -7.39 3.60
CA PHE A 119 -1.53 -6.95 4.97
C PHE A 119 -0.82 -7.91 5.94
N ILE A 120 -0.91 -9.24 5.69
CA ILE A 120 -0.07 -10.23 6.38
C ILE A 120 1.41 -9.90 6.22
N TYR A 121 1.86 -9.61 5.00
CA TYR A 121 3.26 -9.27 4.74
C TYR A 121 3.68 -8.08 5.62
N TRP A 122 2.97 -6.97 5.60
CA TRP A 122 3.36 -5.78 6.35
C TRP A 122 3.36 -5.99 7.86
N GLN A 123 2.45 -6.78 8.40
CA GLN A 123 2.40 -7.04 9.84
C GLN A 123 3.50 -8.02 10.30
N TYR A 124 3.85 -9.01 9.48
CA TYR A 124 4.69 -10.12 9.92
C TYR A 124 6.09 -10.15 9.29
N VAL A 125 6.40 -9.27 8.33
CA VAL A 125 7.70 -9.27 7.63
C VAL A 125 8.89 -9.10 8.59
N THR A 126 8.81 -8.21 9.55
CA THR A 126 9.87 -8.01 10.55
C THR A 126 10.10 -9.26 11.37
N HIS A 127 9.02 -9.90 11.83
CA HIS A 127 9.11 -11.16 12.57
C HIS A 127 9.71 -12.28 11.70
N SER A 128 9.30 -12.38 10.46
CA SER A 128 9.85 -13.33 9.49
C SER A 128 11.36 -13.14 9.30
N ILE A 129 11.82 -11.91 9.10
CA ILE A 129 13.24 -11.58 8.96
C ILE A 129 14.01 -11.89 10.25
N ALA A 130 13.49 -11.50 11.42
CA ALA A 130 14.12 -11.77 12.71
C ALA A 130 14.33 -13.25 12.93
N LYS A 131 13.31 -14.06 12.65
CA LYS A 131 13.35 -15.51 12.81
C LYS A 131 14.27 -16.18 11.77
N SER A 132 14.14 -15.87 10.49
CA SER A 132 14.87 -16.55 9.42
C SER A 132 16.36 -16.18 9.37
N VAL A 133 16.72 -14.92 9.65
CA VAL A 133 18.09 -14.43 9.52
C VAL A 133 18.88 -14.55 10.82
N TRP A 134 18.23 -14.23 11.95
CA TRP A 134 18.91 -14.19 13.26
C TRP A 134 18.43 -15.24 14.26
N GLY A 135 17.44 -16.06 13.91
CA GLY A 135 16.82 -17.02 14.85
C GLY A 135 16.17 -16.33 16.04
N ALA A 136 15.84 -15.05 15.92
CA ALA A 136 15.37 -14.22 17.03
C ALA A 136 13.85 -14.23 17.16
N THR A 137 13.41 -14.15 18.42
CA THR A 137 12.00 -13.92 18.78
C THR A 137 11.83 -12.49 19.28
N PRO A 138 10.59 -11.96 19.40
CA PRO A 138 10.33 -10.64 19.95
C PRO A 138 10.87 -10.41 21.36
N ASP A 139 11.12 -11.48 22.13
CA ASP A 139 11.70 -11.42 23.48
C ASP A 139 13.16 -10.98 23.47
N ASN A 140 13.90 -11.26 22.39
CA ASN A 140 15.28 -10.77 22.20
C ASN A 140 15.27 -9.39 21.55
N LYS A 141 14.97 -8.37 22.38
CA LYS A 141 14.77 -6.99 21.92
C LYS A 141 15.90 -6.46 21.04
N ALA A 142 17.16 -6.64 21.44
CA ALA A 142 18.31 -6.07 20.72
C ALA A 142 18.45 -6.63 19.29
N VAL A 143 18.26 -7.94 19.12
CA VAL A 143 18.33 -8.58 17.80
C VAL A 143 17.08 -8.26 16.98
N TYR A 144 15.92 -8.19 17.64
CA TYR A 144 14.67 -7.83 16.97
C TYR A 144 14.71 -6.39 16.43
N GLU A 145 15.32 -5.45 17.14
CA GLU A 145 15.54 -4.08 16.66
C GLU A 145 16.42 -4.03 15.40
N GLN A 146 17.45 -4.88 15.30
CA GLN A 146 18.24 -5.00 14.08
C GLN A 146 17.38 -5.48 12.91
N ALA A 147 16.46 -6.43 13.15
CA ALA A 147 15.53 -6.89 12.13
C ALA A 147 14.56 -5.79 11.69
N VAL A 148 14.10 -4.91 12.60
CA VAL A 148 13.26 -3.75 12.25
C VAL A 148 13.98 -2.82 11.27
N GLY A 149 15.22 -2.44 11.56
CA GLY A 149 16.01 -1.60 10.66
C GLY A 149 16.25 -2.26 9.31
N TRP A 150 16.59 -3.55 9.32
CA TRP A 150 16.79 -4.31 8.09
C TRP A 150 15.51 -4.44 7.26
N THR A 151 14.36 -4.61 7.92
CA THR A 151 13.04 -4.57 7.27
C THR A 151 12.82 -3.24 6.56
N GLY A 152 13.22 -2.12 7.17
CA GLY A 152 13.17 -0.81 6.56
C GLY A 152 13.96 -0.75 5.23
N LEU A 153 15.18 -1.31 5.20
CA LEU A 153 15.99 -1.39 3.97
C LEU A 153 15.33 -2.28 2.90
N VAL A 154 14.84 -3.44 3.29
CA VAL A 154 14.17 -4.39 2.38
C VAL A 154 12.91 -3.77 1.78
N ASN A 155 12.12 -3.08 2.60
CA ASN A 155 10.93 -2.36 2.14
C ASN A 155 11.30 -1.14 1.28
N GLY A 156 12.34 -0.41 1.62
CA GLY A 156 12.88 0.66 0.78
C GLY A 156 13.29 0.16 -0.60
N TRP A 157 13.97 -0.99 -0.64
CA TRP A 157 14.42 -1.60 -1.89
C TRP A 157 13.27 -1.97 -2.82
N TYR A 158 12.25 -2.69 -2.34
CA TYR A 158 11.16 -3.04 -3.24
C TYR A 158 10.40 -1.81 -3.74
N ASN A 159 10.35 -0.71 -2.98
CA ASN A 159 9.76 0.54 -3.46
C ASN A 159 10.61 1.21 -4.56
N ILE A 160 11.94 1.13 -4.50
CA ILE A 160 12.81 1.54 -5.60
C ILE A 160 12.53 0.69 -6.85
N VAL A 161 12.45 -0.63 -6.69
CA VAL A 161 12.09 -1.54 -7.79
C VAL A 161 10.71 -1.20 -8.35
N THR A 162 9.74 -0.91 -7.50
CA THR A 162 8.39 -0.47 -7.88
C THR A 162 8.44 0.75 -8.78
N PHE A 163 9.20 1.78 -8.38
CA PHE A 163 9.36 2.99 -9.16
C PHE A 163 9.91 2.71 -10.56
N ILE A 164 11.01 1.95 -10.64
CA ILE A 164 11.64 1.60 -11.92
C ILE A 164 10.71 0.75 -12.78
N SER A 165 10.06 -0.23 -12.18
CA SER A 165 9.20 -1.20 -12.87
C SER A 165 7.89 -0.58 -13.39
N ALA A 166 7.41 0.50 -12.78
CA ALA A 166 6.19 1.19 -13.21
C ALA A 166 6.25 1.63 -14.68
N PHE A 167 7.41 2.12 -15.13
CA PHE A 167 7.62 2.51 -16.53
C PHE A 167 7.56 1.31 -17.48
N GLY A 168 8.20 0.20 -17.10
CA GLY A 168 8.17 -1.05 -17.87
C GLY A 168 6.77 -1.65 -17.95
N LEU A 169 6.03 -1.68 -16.83
CA LEU A 169 4.67 -2.20 -16.77
C LEU A 169 3.69 -1.36 -17.59
N MET A 170 3.86 -0.04 -17.63
CA MET A 170 3.04 0.84 -18.47
C MET A 170 3.23 0.52 -19.97
N TRP A 171 4.48 0.28 -20.40
CA TRP A 171 4.77 -0.15 -21.77
C TRP A 171 4.19 -1.55 -22.04
N LEU A 172 4.33 -2.49 -21.09
CA LEU A 172 3.85 -3.85 -21.20
C LEU A 172 2.31 -3.91 -21.29
N ALA A 173 1.62 -3.08 -20.51
CA ALA A 173 0.15 -2.97 -20.51
C ALA A 173 -0.43 -2.40 -21.81
N ARG A 174 0.39 -1.71 -22.62
CA ARG A 174 0.00 -1.27 -23.99
C ARG A 174 0.13 -2.39 -25.01
N ARG A 175 0.98 -3.39 -24.75
CA ARG A 175 1.29 -4.48 -25.68
C ARG A 175 0.54 -5.76 -25.37
N TYR A 176 0.23 -5.97 -24.11
CA TYR A 176 -0.52 -7.10 -23.56
C TYR A 176 -1.76 -6.61 -22.83
N SER A 177 -2.72 -7.48 -22.55
CA SER A 177 -3.88 -7.06 -21.76
C SER A 177 -3.48 -6.71 -20.31
N ALA A 178 -4.12 -5.69 -19.74
CA ALA A 178 -3.90 -5.28 -18.36
C ALA A 178 -4.06 -6.45 -17.38
N LYS A 179 -5.02 -7.35 -17.63
CA LYS A 179 -5.25 -8.56 -16.82
C LYS A 179 -4.06 -9.52 -16.84
N GLN A 180 -3.45 -9.74 -17.99
CA GLN A 180 -2.28 -10.64 -18.13
C GLN A 180 -1.05 -10.06 -17.44
N VAL A 181 -0.80 -8.76 -17.60
CA VAL A 181 0.29 -8.06 -16.95
C VAL A 181 0.14 -8.13 -15.43
N HIS A 182 -1.07 -7.91 -14.92
CA HIS A 182 -1.35 -8.00 -13.49
C HIS A 182 -1.19 -9.42 -12.94
N ALA A 183 -1.73 -10.43 -13.64
CA ALA A 183 -1.58 -11.83 -13.26
C ALA A 183 -0.11 -12.27 -13.21
N PHE A 184 0.68 -11.90 -14.21
CA PHE A 184 2.12 -12.16 -14.22
C PHE A 184 2.83 -11.49 -13.03
N ALA A 185 2.54 -10.22 -12.79
CA ALA A 185 3.13 -9.49 -11.67
C ALA A 185 2.77 -10.11 -10.30
N LEU A 186 1.50 -10.50 -10.10
CA LEU A 186 1.08 -11.20 -8.88
C LEU A 186 1.74 -12.58 -8.72
N SER A 187 2.02 -13.28 -9.82
CA SER A 187 2.78 -14.55 -9.76
C SER A 187 4.20 -14.35 -9.27
N LEU A 188 4.84 -13.23 -9.62
CA LEU A 188 6.16 -12.87 -9.09
C LEU A 188 6.10 -12.56 -7.59
N ALA A 189 5.05 -11.86 -7.12
CA ALA A 189 4.86 -11.65 -5.69
C ALA A 189 4.64 -12.95 -4.93
N ALA A 190 3.80 -13.84 -5.46
CA ALA A 190 3.55 -15.15 -4.86
C ALA A 190 4.84 -15.95 -4.70
N ALA A 191 5.65 -16.04 -5.76
CA ALA A 191 6.95 -16.69 -5.72
C ALA A 191 7.89 -16.04 -4.70
N ALA A 192 7.93 -14.70 -4.67
CA ALA A 192 8.74 -13.94 -3.72
C ALA A 192 8.34 -14.24 -2.27
N LEU A 193 7.05 -14.20 -1.95
CA LEU A 193 6.55 -14.42 -0.60
C LEU A 193 6.71 -15.88 -0.14
N LEU A 194 6.65 -16.84 -1.06
CA LEU A 194 6.92 -18.25 -0.74
C LEU A 194 8.39 -18.51 -0.41
N ILE A 195 9.31 -17.85 -1.10
CA ILE A 195 10.75 -18.04 -0.92
C ILE A 195 11.27 -17.24 0.28
N PHE A 196 10.74 -16.03 0.49
CA PHE A 196 11.26 -15.06 1.44
C PHE A 196 11.48 -15.58 2.87
N PRO A 197 10.54 -16.30 3.52
CA PRO A 197 10.71 -16.78 4.89
C PRO A 197 11.81 -17.84 5.07
N HIS A 198 12.27 -18.44 3.97
CA HIS A 198 13.29 -19.50 3.99
C HIS A 198 14.72 -18.99 3.79
N ILE A 199 14.88 -17.68 3.60
CA ILE A 199 16.18 -17.06 3.36
C ILE A 199 16.85 -16.71 4.69
N GLY A 200 17.95 -17.41 5.03
CA GLY A 200 18.75 -17.14 6.22
C GLY A 200 19.82 -16.05 6.05
N ASN A 201 20.09 -15.61 4.84
CA ASN A 201 21.06 -14.55 4.57
C ASN A 201 20.36 -13.22 4.31
N LYS A 202 20.64 -12.23 5.17
CA LYS A 202 19.99 -10.91 5.10
C LYS A 202 20.16 -10.19 3.75
N TYR A 203 21.28 -10.39 3.06
CA TYR A 203 21.53 -9.76 1.76
C TYR A 203 20.75 -10.42 0.62
N LEU A 204 20.48 -11.72 0.71
CA LEU A 204 19.68 -12.42 -0.29
C LEU A 204 18.18 -12.09 -0.21
N LEU A 205 17.71 -11.46 0.86
CA LEU A 205 16.33 -10.99 0.98
C LEU A 205 15.96 -9.95 -0.10
N PHE A 206 16.93 -9.20 -0.62
CA PHE A 206 16.69 -8.22 -1.69
C PHE A 206 16.30 -8.86 -3.03
N VAL A 207 16.68 -10.12 -3.28
CA VAL A 207 16.43 -10.80 -4.55
C VAL A 207 14.93 -11.06 -4.79
N PRO A 208 14.18 -11.76 -3.90
CA PRO A 208 12.75 -11.94 -4.09
C PRO A 208 11.98 -10.63 -4.08
N MET A 209 12.48 -9.60 -3.39
CA MET A 209 11.85 -8.30 -3.34
C MET A 209 11.88 -7.55 -4.68
N ILE A 210 12.67 -7.99 -5.66
CA ILE A 210 12.57 -7.51 -7.04
C ILE A 210 11.19 -7.93 -7.62
N GLY A 211 10.84 -9.20 -7.53
CA GLY A 211 9.53 -9.70 -7.97
C GLY A 211 8.37 -9.06 -7.23
N PHE A 212 8.53 -8.87 -5.92
CA PHE A 212 7.54 -8.19 -5.08
C PHE A 212 7.37 -6.71 -5.48
N GLY A 213 8.45 -5.99 -5.76
CA GLY A 213 8.40 -4.60 -6.20
C GLY A 213 7.73 -4.42 -7.57
N ILE A 214 7.99 -5.34 -8.52
CA ILE A 214 7.29 -5.38 -9.82
C ILE A 214 5.78 -5.57 -9.58
N ALA A 215 5.41 -6.50 -8.70
CA ALA A 215 4.02 -6.74 -8.36
C ALA A 215 3.37 -5.53 -7.69
N TRP A 216 4.09 -4.87 -6.77
CA TRP A 216 3.59 -3.68 -6.11
C TRP A 216 3.31 -2.54 -7.10
N ALA A 217 4.19 -2.33 -8.09
CA ALA A 217 3.94 -1.39 -9.19
C ALA A 217 2.66 -1.72 -9.96
N SER A 218 2.42 -3.01 -10.23
CA SER A 218 1.20 -3.46 -10.88
C SER A 218 -0.04 -3.25 -10.01
N ILE A 219 0.04 -3.57 -8.72
CA ILE A 219 -1.04 -3.40 -7.72
C ILE A 219 -1.50 -1.94 -7.63
N MET A 220 -0.55 -1.02 -7.66
CA MET A 220 -0.85 0.41 -7.56
C MET A 220 -1.44 1.03 -8.82
N GLY A 221 -1.21 0.45 -10.00
CA GLY A 221 -1.60 1.09 -11.27
C GLY A 221 -2.62 0.31 -12.09
N VAL A 222 -2.36 -0.96 -12.34
CA VAL A 222 -3.12 -1.75 -13.34
C VAL A 222 -4.60 -1.95 -12.99
N PRO A 223 -4.99 -2.25 -11.74
CA PRO A 223 -6.38 -2.41 -11.37
C PRO A 223 -7.22 -1.14 -11.57
N PHE A 224 -6.63 0.02 -11.34
CA PHE A 224 -7.31 1.30 -11.60
C PHE A 224 -7.57 1.53 -13.08
N LEU A 225 -6.65 1.11 -13.97
CA LEU A 225 -6.88 1.16 -15.41
C LEU A 225 -8.06 0.28 -15.83
N ILE A 226 -8.17 -0.93 -15.24
CA ILE A 226 -9.30 -1.84 -15.49
C ILE A 226 -10.59 -1.24 -14.96
N ALA A 227 -10.56 -0.69 -13.76
CA ALA A 227 -11.74 -0.14 -13.11
C ALA A 227 -12.29 1.10 -13.84
N VAL A 228 -11.44 2.06 -14.17
CA VAL A 228 -11.84 3.31 -14.85
C VAL A 228 -12.46 3.05 -16.22
N ALA A 229 -12.00 2.01 -16.92
CA ALA A 229 -12.58 1.63 -18.22
C ALA A 229 -14.02 1.12 -18.13
N GLU A 230 -14.41 0.56 -16.98
CA GLU A 230 -15.70 -0.11 -16.78
C GLU A 230 -16.72 0.73 -15.97
N ILE A 231 -16.25 1.79 -15.29
CA ILE A 231 -17.08 2.61 -14.41
C ILE A 231 -17.95 3.60 -15.20
N PRO A 232 -19.29 3.62 -14.97
CA PRO A 232 -20.17 4.65 -15.50
C PRO A 232 -19.78 6.04 -15.00
N LYS A 233 -19.61 7.00 -15.93
CA LYS A 233 -19.19 8.38 -15.57
C LYS A 233 -20.12 9.04 -14.57
N ALA A 234 -21.43 8.78 -14.64
CA ALA A 234 -22.43 9.35 -13.74
C ALA A 234 -22.27 8.95 -12.28
N ARG A 235 -21.63 7.80 -11.99
CA ARG A 235 -21.43 7.26 -10.64
C ARG A 235 -19.95 7.08 -10.30
N TYR A 236 -19.07 7.83 -10.95
CA TYR A 236 -17.62 7.67 -10.80
C TYR A 236 -17.16 7.73 -9.33
N GLY A 237 -17.63 8.71 -8.56
CA GLY A 237 -17.27 8.87 -7.16
C GLY A 237 -17.68 7.69 -6.29
N VAL A 238 -18.89 7.16 -6.50
CA VAL A 238 -19.41 5.99 -5.73
C VAL A 238 -18.57 4.75 -6.02
N TYR A 239 -18.26 4.48 -7.29
CA TYR A 239 -17.43 3.33 -7.66
C TYR A 239 -15.98 3.47 -7.19
N MET A 240 -15.41 4.67 -7.18
CA MET A 240 -14.09 4.89 -6.58
C MET A 240 -14.10 4.61 -5.07
N GLY A 241 -15.18 4.96 -4.38
CA GLY A 241 -15.41 4.56 -2.99
C GLY A 241 -15.50 3.05 -2.81
N ILE A 242 -16.25 2.35 -3.68
CA ILE A 242 -16.35 0.89 -3.67
C ILE A 242 -14.98 0.22 -3.91
N ILE A 243 -14.16 0.73 -4.84
CA ILE A 243 -12.79 0.22 -5.05
C ILE A 243 -11.94 0.39 -3.79
N ASN A 244 -12.03 1.51 -3.09
CA ASN A 244 -11.36 1.68 -1.80
C ASN A 244 -11.88 0.68 -0.74
N MET A 245 -13.18 0.38 -0.72
CA MET A 245 -13.71 -0.67 0.15
C MET A 245 -13.16 -2.05 -0.20
N MET A 246 -12.97 -2.36 -1.48
CA MET A 246 -12.33 -3.62 -1.92
C MET A 246 -10.88 -3.74 -1.45
N ILE A 247 -10.22 -2.64 -1.06
CA ILE A 247 -8.91 -2.63 -0.41
C ILE A 247 -9.05 -2.86 1.10
N VAL A 248 -9.89 -2.05 1.75
CA VAL A 248 -9.97 -1.98 3.21
C VAL A 248 -10.64 -3.22 3.81
N VAL A 249 -11.69 -3.75 3.17
CA VAL A 249 -12.44 -4.91 3.69
C VAL A 249 -11.56 -6.15 3.84
N PRO A 250 -10.73 -6.55 2.85
CA PRO A 250 -9.79 -7.66 3.01
C PRO A 250 -8.77 -7.46 4.15
N MET A 251 -8.27 -6.24 4.32
CA MET A 251 -7.34 -5.91 5.40
C MET A 251 -8.02 -6.05 6.76
N LEU A 252 -9.28 -5.63 6.88
CA LEU A 252 -10.08 -5.81 8.11
C LEU A 252 -10.33 -7.30 8.40
N ILE A 253 -10.71 -8.07 7.38
CA ILE A 253 -10.90 -9.53 7.51
C ILE A 253 -9.60 -10.18 7.97
N GLU A 254 -8.45 -9.80 7.39
CA GLU A 254 -7.15 -10.30 7.80
C GLU A 254 -6.87 -10.02 9.27
N THR A 255 -7.02 -8.76 9.70
CA THR A 255 -6.79 -8.36 11.09
C THR A 255 -7.63 -9.16 12.08
N LEU A 256 -8.86 -9.49 11.73
CA LEU A 256 -9.76 -10.26 12.58
C LEU A 256 -9.47 -11.78 12.56
N THR A 257 -8.92 -12.30 11.48
CA THR A 257 -8.83 -13.77 11.26
C THR A 257 -7.39 -14.29 11.35
N PHE A 258 -6.41 -13.56 10.82
CA PHE A 258 -5.07 -14.10 10.66
C PHE A 258 -4.34 -14.32 11.99
N GLY A 259 -4.56 -13.47 12.98
CA GLY A 259 -3.98 -13.67 14.32
C GLY A 259 -4.44 -14.98 14.99
N TRP A 260 -5.68 -15.40 14.74
CA TRP A 260 -6.18 -16.70 15.18
C TRP A 260 -5.60 -17.84 14.34
N ILE A 261 -5.57 -17.71 13.00
CA ILE A 261 -4.96 -18.68 12.09
C ILE A 261 -3.49 -18.91 12.44
N TYR A 262 -2.75 -17.81 12.64
CA TYR A 262 -1.33 -17.87 12.99
C TYR A 262 -1.10 -18.68 14.26
N ARG A 263 -1.83 -18.36 15.35
CA ARG A 263 -1.69 -19.04 16.64
C ARG A 263 -2.11 -20.52 16.60
N THR A 264 -3.15 -20.85 15.82
CA THR A 264 -3.73 -22.21 15.81
C THR A 264 -2.94 -23.15 14.89
N PHE A 265 -2.47 -22.68 13.75
CA PHE A 265 -1.90 -23.52 12.69
C PHE A 265 -0.42 -23.29 12.40
N LEU A 266 0.09 -22.09 12.67
CA LEU A 266 1.45 -21.68 12.29
C LEU A 266 2.33 -21.34 13.51
N GLY A 267 1.72 -21.06 14.63
CA GLY A 267 2.38 -20.53 15.81
C GLY A 267 3.00 -21.63 16.66
N THR A 268 4.26 -21.53 16.82
CA THR A 268 5.00 -21.89 18.01
C THR A 268 5.67 -20.65 18.53
#